data_b777adc26a2d59607b821f8eb7186afc
#
_entry.id   b777adc26a2d59607b821f8eb7186afc
#
_cell.length_a   1.000
_cell.length_b   1.000
_cell.length_c   1.000
_cell.angle_alpha   90.00
_cell.angle_beta   90.00
_cell.angle_gamma   90.00
#
_symmetry.space_group_name_H-M   'P 1'
#
loop_
_entity.id
_entity.type
_entity.pdbx_description
1 polymer ?
#
loop_
_entity_poly.entity_id
_entity_poly.type
_entity_poly.pdbx_seq_one_letter_code
_entity_poly.pdbx_strand_id
1 'polypeptide(L)'
;NKEYVVVLDFIGNYRNNFMIPIALSGDRSYNKDNIRRYVTEGGRVIPGASTIHFDEISRKRIFQAIDTANFNDIKLIRENYTNLKNKLGHIPKLSDFDRYGEMDVLRIFENNSLGSYYKFLVKYEKEYTVRLSEEEEKVIEFICKKLASGKRIHELELLNRMLKYHHGLLNILQQALEKKYHRAMTENCAENVVNIMTNEFPTSAAKKTYASCVFLEKEGKDYRVSENFEKMLGNREFYEILEEVVEFGIARYQINYSRTYQDTDLVLYQKYTYEDACRLLNWERNEVPLNIGGYKYDKKTKTFPVFINYDKQEDISD
;
A
#
# COMPACT_ATOMS: atom_id res chain seq x y z
N ASN A 1 -38.92 7.76 -25.89
CA ASN A 1 -37.58 7.27 -25.49
C ASN A 1 -36.90 8.40 -24.75
N LYS A 2 -36.62 8.20 -23.44
CA LYS A 2 -35.83 9.15 -22.65
C LYS A 2 -34.35 8.80 -22.86
N GLU A 3 -33.55 9.78 -23.25
CA GLU A 3 -32.10 9.60 -23.44
C GLU A 3 -31.32 9.55 -22.12
N TYR A 4 -31.91 10.05 -21.03
CA TYR A 4 -31.30 10.07 -19.69
C TYR A 4 -32.36 10.03 -18.58
N VAL A 5 -31.90 9.65 -17.38
CA VAL A 5 -32.67 9.64 -16.14
C VAL A 5 -32.01 10.61 -15.17
N VAL A 6 -32.80 11.51 -14.59
CA VAL A 6 -32.33 12.39 -13.50
C VAL A 6 -32.70 11.74 -12.17
N VAL A 7 -31.70 11.50 -11.33
CA VAL A 7 -31.87 11.00 -9.97
C VAL A 7 -31.56 12.14 -9.00
N LEU A 8 -32.53 12.50 -8.15
CA LEU A 8 -32.35 13.47 -7.09
C LEU A 8 -32.14 12.69 -5.76
N ASP A 9 -30.95 12.85 -5.18
CA ASP A 9 -30.64 12.29 -3.88
C ASP A 9 -30.54 13.41 -2.82
N PHE A 10 -31.29 13.26 -1.74
CA PHE A 10 -31.36 14.25 -0.66
C PHE A 10 -30.41 13.87 0.46
N ILE A 11 -29.28 14.57 0.55
CA ILE A 11 -28.30 14.37 1.61
C ILE A 11 -28.87 14.88 2.93
N GLY A 12 -29.28 13.97 3.78
CA GLY A 12 -29.79 14.26 5.13
C GLY A 12 -28.68 14.67 6.12
N ASN A 13 -29.04 14.77 7.38
CA ASN A 13 -28.13 15.13 8.47
C ASN A 13 -27.33 13.92 8.98
N TYR A 14 -26.64 13.19 8.09
CA TYR A 14 -25.86 12.03 8.46
C TYR A 14 -24.45 12.42 8.94
N ARG A 15 -23.99 11.78 10.00
CA ARG A 15 -22.65 11.99 10.56
C ARG A 15 -21.52 11.62 9.58
N ASN A 16 -21.80 10.73 8.63
CA ASN A 16 -20.84 10.16 7.71
C ASN A 16 -21.07 10.59 6.26
N ASN A 17 -21.38 11.87 6.01
CA ASN A 17 -21.63 12.39 4.66
C ASN A 17 -20.44 12.17 3.69
N PHE A 18 -19.24 11.93 4.20
CA PHE A 18 -18.07 11.54 3.40
C PHE A 18 -18.24 10.16 2.72
N MET A 19 -19.15 9.30 3.19
CA MET A 19 -19.42 8.01 2.55
C MET A 19 -20.10 8.16 1.18
N ILE A 20 -20.84 9.25 0.96
CA ILE A 20 -21.55 9.49 -0.30
C ILE A 20 -20.56 9.57 -1.50
N PRO A 21 -19.56 10.47 -1.49
CA PRO A 21 -18.59 10.49 -2.57
C PRO A 21 -17.77 9.19 -2.68
N ILE A 22 -17.51 8.48 -1.60
CA ILE A 22 -16.84 7.17 -1.62
C ILE A 22 -17.71 6.15 -2.38
N ALA A 23 -18.99 6.05 -2.03
CA ALA A 23 -19.91 5.13 -2.69
C ALA A 23 -20.09 5.45 -4.18
N LEU A 24 -20.15 6.73 -4.53
CA LEU A 24 -20.34 7.18 -5.91
C LEU A 24 -19.08 7.07 -6.76
N SER A 25 -17.89 7.32 -6.18
CA SER A 25 -16.61 7.20 -6.88
C SER A 25 -16.10 5.77 -6.98
N GLY A 26 -16.54 4.90 -6.08
CA GLY A 26 -15.95 3.57 -5.89
C GLY A 26 -14.54 3.59 -5.29
N ASP A 27 -14.04 4.76 -4.86
CA ASP A 27 -12.73 4.88 -4.21
C ASP A 27 -12.79 4.40 -2.76
N ARG A 28 -12.24 3.22 -2.50
CA ARG A 28 -12.19 2.57 -1.19
C ARG A 28 -10.95 2.94 -0.38
N SER A 29 -10.11 3.83 -0.90
CA SER A 29 -8.87 4.23 -0.23
C SER A 29 -9.12 5.06 1.03
N TYR A 30 -10.29 5.65 1.18
CA TYR A 30 -10.61 6.63 2.23
C TYR A 30 -9.60 7.79 2.30
N ASN A 31 -9.00 8.11 1.15
CA ASN A 31 -8.07 9.23 1.05
C ASN A 31 -8.85 10.54 0.96
N LYS A 32 -8.65 11.43 1.95
CA LYS A 32 -9.36 12.71 2.04
C LYS A 32 -9.23 13.55 0.77
N ASP A 33 -8.06 13.56 0.15
CA ASP A 33 -7.82 14.37 -1.06
C ASP A 33 -8.51 13.79 -2.29
N ASN A 34 -8.54 12.46 -2.42
CA ASN A 34 -9.28 11.81 -3.50
C ASN A 34 -10.79 12.10 -3.39
N ILE A 35 -11.31 12.01 -2.16
CA ILE A 35 -12.73 12.29 -1.88
C ILE A 35 -13.04 13.77 -2.18
N ARG A 36 -12.18 14.70 -1.73
CA ARG A 36 -12.33 16.13 -2.02
C ARG A 36 -12.28 16.42 -3.51
N ARG A 37 -11.29 15.86 -4.22
CA ARG A 37 -11.17 16.00 -5.67
C ARG A 37 -12.43 15.51 -6.37
N TYR A 38 -12.94 14.35 -6.01
CA TYR A 38 -14.17 13.82 -6.58
C TYR A 38 -15.37 14.77 -6.38
N VAL A 39 -15.53 15.33 -5.18
CA VAL A 39 -16.61 16.28 -4.87
C VAL A 39 -16.43 17.61 -5.63
N THR A 40 -15.18 18.04 -5.88
CA THR A 40 -14.86 19.27 -6.60
C THR A 40 -15.04 19.14 -8.11
N GLU A 41 -14.49 18.07 -8.68
CA GLU A 41 -14.49 17.81 -10.12
C GLU A 41 -15.84 17.24 -10.63
N GLY A 42 -16.66 16.72 -9.72
CA GLY A 42 -17.98 16.17 -10.04
C GLY A 42 -17.91 15.02 -11.04
N GLY A 43 -18.89 14.97 -11.94
CA GLY A 43 -19.06 13.90 -12.90
C GLY A 43 -17.98 13.72 -13.97
N ARG A 44 -16.92 14.54 -14.00
CA ARG A 44 -15.79 14.36 -14.93
C ARG A 44 -14.98 13.09 -14.65
N VAL A 45 -15.15 12.50 -13.47
CA VAL A 45 -14.41 11.31 -13.02
C VAL A 45 -15.20 10.02 -13.24
N ILE A 46 -16.48 10.09 -13.63
CA ILE A 46 -17.32 8.91 -13.83
C ILE A 46 -17.18 8.42 -15.28
N PRO A 47 -16.85 7.15 -15.50
CA PRO A 47 -16.86 6.58 -16.84
C PRO A 47 -18.26 6.61 -17.44
N GLY A 48 -18.38 7.13 -18.66
CA GLY A 48 -19.64 7.17 -19.41
C GLY A 48 -20.30 8.54 -19.48
N ALA A 49 -21.58 8.58 -19.83
CA ALA A 49 -22.36 9.81 -20.01
C ALA A 49 -23.04 10.32 -18.71
N SER A 50 -22.76 9.69 -17.59
CA SER A 50 -23.35 10.05 -16.29
C SER A 50 -22.63 11.25 -15.67
N THR A 51 -23.38 12.18 -15.09
CA THR A 51 -22.83 13.33 -14.36
C THR A 51 -23.42 13.38 -12.95
N ILE A 52 -22.61 13.77 -11.98
CA ILE A 52 -23.04 14.01 -10.61
C ILE A 52 -22.79 15.46 -10.26
N HIS A 53 -23.84 16.10 -9.74
CA HIS A 53 -23.76 17.46 -9.22
C HIS A 53 -24.08 17.48 -7.74
N PHE A 54 -23.16 18.07 -6.96
CA PHE A 54 -23.42 18.40 -5.56
C PHE A 54 -23.81 19.87 -5.47
N ASP A 55 -24.94 20.16 -4.84
CA ASP A 55 -25.28 21.53 -4.50
C ASP A 55 -24.26 22.10 -3.47
N GLU A 56 -24.23 23.44 -3.33
CA GLU A 56 -23.25 24.13 -2.51
C GLU A 56 -23.35 23.73 -1.01
N ILE A 57 -24.57 23.55 -0.50
CA ILE A 57 -24.80 23.17 0.89
C ILE A 57 -24.33 21.74 1.15
N SER A 58 -24.66 20.82 0.25
CA SER A 58 -24.24 19.42 0.32
C SER A 58 -22.71 19.32 0.22
N ARG A 59 -22.08 20.05 -0.69
CA ARG A 59 -20.62 20.11 -0.85
C ARG A 59 -19.95 20.58 0.45
N LYS A 60 -20.44 21.67 1.05
CA LYS A 60 -19.92 22.18 2.31
C LYS A 60 -20.05 21.19 3.45
N ARG A 61 -21.17 20.48 3.56
CA ARG A 61 -21.39 19.45 4.57
C ARG A 61 -20.49 18.23 4.36
N ILE A 62 -20.28 17.82 3.11
CA ILE A 62 -19.36 16.72 2.78
C ILE A 62 -17.93 17.12 3.17
N PHE A 63 -17.48 18.32 2.83
CA PHE A 63 -16.12 18.80 3.21
C PHE A 63 -15.96 18.85 4.72
N GLN A 64 -16.91 19.37 5.46
CA GLN A 64 -16.86 19.36 6.92
C GLN A 64 -16.79 17.94 7.49
N ALA A 65 -17.55 17.00 6.91
CA ALA A 65 -17.51 15.60 7.31
C ALA A 65 -16.14 14.96 7.00
N ILE A 66 -15.52 15.26 5.84
CA ILE A 66 -14.17 14.79 5.49
C ILE A 66 -13.13 15.35 6.47
N ASP A 67 -13.22 16.62 6.83
CA ASP A 67 -12.25 17.29 7.72
C ASP A 67 -12.28 16.68 9.12
N THR A 68 -13.46 16.41 9.63
CA THR A 68 -13.67 15.84 10.97
C THR A 68 -13.55 14.33 11.01
N ALA A 69 -13.61 13.63 9.88
CA ALA A 69 -13.53 12.18 9.82
C ALA A 69 -12.16 11.67 10.23
N ASN A 70 -12.15 10.70 11.13
CA ASN A 70 -10.96 9.90 11.43
C ASN A 70 -11.07 8.55 10.72
N PHE A 71 -10.53 8.47 9.51
CA PHE A 71 -10.56 7.24 8.71
C PHE A 71 -9.67 6.12 9.27
N ASN A 72 -8.80 6.42 10.23
CA ASN A 72 -8.00 5.44 10.96
C ASN A 72 -8.70 4.98 12.25
N ASP A 73 -9.98 5.33 12.45
CA ASP A 73 -10.75 4.89 13.62
C ASP A 73 -10.94 3.36 13.58
N ILE A 74 -10.51 2.73 14.66
CA ILE A 74 -10.65 1.29 14.88
C ILE A 74 -12.12 0.84 14.80
N LYS A 75 -13.06 1.68 15.21
CA LYS A 75 -14.50 1.35 15.13
C LYS A 75 -14.94 1.20 13.68
N LEU A 76 -14.55 2.15 12.82
CA LEU A 76 -14.84 2.11 11.39
C LEU A 76 -14.20 0.89 10.72
N ILE A 77 -12.94 0.59 11.03
CA ILE A 77 -12.25 -0.59 10.52
C ILE A 77 -12.97 -1.88 10.91
N ARG A 78 -13.37 -1.99 12.20
CA ARG A 78 -14.08 -3.18 12.69
C ARG A 78 -15.48 -3.33 12.09
N GLU A 79 -16.20 -2.23 11.90
CA GLU A 79 -17.52 -2.24 11.25
C GLU A 79 -17.44 -2.75 9.82
N ASN A 80 -16.52 -2.20 9.02
CA ASN A 80 -16.28 -2.66 7.65
C ASN A 80 -15.87 -4.14 7.58
N TYR A 81 -14.98 -4.58 8.47
CA TYR A 81 -14.59 -5.99 8.58
C TYR A 81 -15.79 -6.88 8.91
N THR A 82 -16.60 -6.49 9.91
CA THR A 82 -17.78 -7.26 10.33
C THR A 82 -18.80 -7.38 9.21
N ASN A 83 -19.07 -6.29 8.50
CA ASN A 83 -19.95 -6.29 7.33
C ASN A 83 -19.45 -7.24 6.25
N LEU A 84 -18.15 -7.19 5.95
CA LEU A 84 -17.54 -8.08 4.96
C LEU A 84 -17.60 -9.56 5.42
N LYS A 85 -17.25 -9.86 6.68
CA LYS A 85 -17.34 -11.21 7.26
C LYS A 85 -18.78 -11.75 7.18
N ASN A 86 -19.77 -10.95 7.56
CA ASN A 86 -21.19 -11.35 7.51
C ASN A 86 -21.64 -11.62 6.06
N LYS A 87 -21.20 -10.80 5.11
CA LYS A 87 -21.49 -10.97 3.68
C LYS A 87 -20.93 -12.27 3.11
N LEU A 88 -19.72 -12.66 3.56
CA LEU A 88 -19.01 -13.84 3.07
C LEU A 88 -19.35 -15.12 3.85
N GLY A 89 -19.76 -15.00 5.12
CA GLY A 89 -19.99 -16.14 6.01
C GLY A 89 -18.72 -16.79 6.58
N HIS A 90 -17.54 -16.21 6.36
CA HIS A 90 -16.24 -16.68 6.87
C HIS A 90 -15.29 -15.51 7.14
N ILE A 91 -14.17 -15.77 7.81
CA ILE A 91 -13.10 -14.77 7.99
C ILE A 91 -12.58 -14.37 6.60
N PRO A 92 -12.67 -13.06 6.23
CA PRO A 92 -12.22 -12.60 4.93
C PRO A 92 -10.72 -12.85 4.70
N LYS A 93 -10.36 -13.22 3.47
CA LYS A 93 -8.98 -13.16 2.99
C LYS A 93 -8.63 -11.74 2.54
N LEU A 94 -7.33 -11.43 2.41
CA LEU A 94 -6.89 -10.12 1.92
C LEU A 94 -7.50 -9.78 0.55
N SER A 95 -7.58 -10.75 -0.36
CA SER A 95 -8.19 -10.58 -1.68
C SER A 95 -9.71 -10.29 -1.63
N ASP A 96 -10.39 -10.66 -0.55
CA ASP A 96 -11.83 -10.42 -0.41
C ASP A 96 -12.13 -8.95 -0.14
N PHE A 97 -11.22 -8.25 0.54
CA PHE A 97 -11.34 -6.80 0.70
C PHE A 97 -11.33 -6.08 -0.63
N ASP A 98 -10.45 -6.49 -1.56
CA ASP A 98 -10.38 -5.88 -2.89
C ASP A 98 -11.59 -6.23 -3.77
N ARG A 99 -12.17 -7.41 -3.59
CA ARG A 99 -13.30 -7.88 -4.42
C ARG A 99 -14.65 -7.45 -3.88
N TYR A 100 -14.86 -7.52 -2.59
CA TYR A 100 -16.19 -7.42 -1.97
C TYR A 100 -16.26 -6.41 -0.82
N GLY A 101 -15.12 -5.91 -0.35
CA GLY A 101 -15.05 -4.96 0.77
C GLY A 101 -15.45 -3.55 0.36
N GLU A 102 -15.88 -2.76 1.33
CA GLU A 102 -16.19 -1.34 1.20
C GLU A 102 -14.99 -0.47 1.61
N MET A 103 -13.98 -1.08 2.24
CA MET A 103 -12.76 -0.43 2.73
C MET A 103 -11.53 -1.14 2.16
N ASP A 104 -10.51 -0.37 1.78
CA ASP A 104 -9.19 -0.92 1.44
C ASP A 104 -8.50 -1.47 2.70
N VAL A 105 -8.04 -2.72 2.64
CA VAL A 105 -7.34 -3.38 3.75
C VAL A 105 -6.04 -2.68 4.15
N LEU A 106 -5.46 -1.87 3.27
CA LEU A 106 -4.29 -1.04 3.61
C LEU A 106 -4.56 -0.13 4.81
N ARG A 107 -5.82 0.23 5.10
CA ARG A 107 -6.17 0.96 6.32
C ARG A 107 -5.83 0.21 7.60
N ILE A 108 -5.93 -1.12 7.58
CA ILE A 108 -5.47 -1.96 8.68
C ILE A 108 -3.94 -1.92 8.78
N PHE A 109 -3.24 -1.99 7.64
CA PHE A 109 -1.77 -1.97 7.62
C PHE A 109 -1.18 -0.64 8.06
N GLU A 110 -1.80 0.47 7.66
CA GLU A 110 -1.38 1.84 8.00
C GLU A 110 -1.73 2.23 9.45
N ASN A 111 -2.64 1.52 10.09
CA ASN A 111 -3.03 1.81 11.46
C ASN A 111 -1.88 1.54 12.42
N ASN A 112 -1.50 2.54 13.21
CA ASN A 112 -0.33 2.47 14.11
C ASN A 112 -0.42 1.38 15.18
N SER A 113 -1.64 1.01 15.61
CA SER A 113 -1.85 -0.02 16.64
C SER A 113 -2.01 -1.43 16.09
N LEU A 114 -2.16 -1.57 14.76
CA LEU A 114 -2.37 -2.84 14.08
C LEU A 114 -1.16 -3.23 13.24
N GLY A 115 -0.91 -2.54 12.15
CA GLY A 115 0.23 -2.76 11.28
C GLY A 115 0.13 -3.97 10.34
N SER A 116 -0.77 -4.91 10.62
CA SER A 116 -1.04 -6.08 9.79
C SER A 116 -2.46 -6.60 9.98
N TYR A 117 -2.95 -7.34 9.00
CA TYR A 117 -4.25 -8.02 9.11
C TYR A 117 -4.19 -9.15 10.14
N TYR A 118 -3.07 -9.88 10.23
CA TYR A 118 -2.84 -10.86 11.27
C TYR A 118 -3.09 -10.28 12.67
N LYS A 119 -2.45 -9.15 13.00
CA LYS A 119 -2.62 -8.50 14.31
C LYS A 119 -4.04 -8.00 14.55
N PHE A 120 -4.73 -7.56 13.51
CA PHE A 120 -6.15 -7.24 13.58
C PHE A 120 -6.98 -8.47 13.97
N LEU A 121 -6.77 -9.62 13.30
CA LEU A 121 -7.48 -10.86 13.58
C LEU A 121 -7.21 -11.35 15.00
N VAL A 122 -5.96 -11.40 15.44
CA VAL A 122 -5.58 -11.78 16.82
C VAL A 122 -6.30 -10.94 17.86
N LYS A 123 -6.49 -9.64 17.58
CA LYS A 123 -7.08 -8.70 18.54
C LYS A 123 -8.61 -8.69 18.55
N TYR A 124 -9.25 -8.90 17.40
CA TYR A 124 -10.68 -8.65 17.27
C TYR A 124 -11.50 -9.85 16.79
N GLU A 125 -10.85 -10.90 16.25
CA GLU A 125 -11.54 -12.09 15.76
C GLU A 125 -11.41 -13.25 16.76
N LYS A 126 -12.51 -13.58 17.43
CA LYS A 126 -12.52 -14.59 18.49
C LYS A 126 -12.27 -16.02 17.98
N GLU A 127 -12.63 -16.28 16.73
CA GLU A 127 -12.46 -17.59 16.09
C GLU A 127 -11.04 -17.78 15.56
N TYR A 128 -10.21 -16.74 15.56
CA TYR A 128 -8.84 -16.79 15.04
C TYR A 128 -7.87 -17.22 16.14
N THR A 129 -7.31 -18.41 16.01
CA THR A 129 -6.47 -19.07 17.03
C THR A 129 -4.99 -19.07 16.72
N VAL A 130 -4.59 -18.71 15.49
CA VAL A 130 -3.18 -18.65 15.08
C VAL A 130 -2.39 -17.69 15.95
N ARG A 131 -1.21 -18.10 16.40
CA ARG A 131 -0.30 -17.27 17.19
C ARG A 131 1.13 -17.40 16.66
N LEU A 132 1.68 -16.28 16.22
CA LEU A 132 3.05 -16.15 15.77
C LEU A 132 3.96 -15.68 16.89
N SER A 133 5.26 -15.90 16.76
CA SER A 133 6.27 -15.29 17.62
C SER A 133 6.35 -13.78 17.38
N GLU A 134 6.95 -13.03 18.30
CA GLU A 134 7.13 -11.57 18.16
C GLU A 134 7.96 -11.21 16.92
N GLU A 135 8.95 -12.02 16.56
CA GLU A 135 9.77 -11.81 15.36
C GLU A 135 8.98 -12.05 14.09
N GLU A 136 8.21 -13.14 14.02
CA GLU A 136 7.31 -13.44 12.90
C GLU A 136 6.23 -12.35 12.72
N GLU A 137 5.63 -11.88 13.83
CA GLU A 137 4.70 -10.75 13.79
C GLU A 137 5.35 -9.49 13.19
N LYS A 138 6.60 -9.20 13.57
CA LYS A 138 7.35 -8.05 13.04
C LYS A 138 7.65 -8.17 11.56
N VAL A 139 7.97 -9.36 11.09
CA VAL A 139 8.16 -9.63 9.66
C VAL A 139 6.86 -9.40 8.88
N ILE A 140 5.74 -9.94 9.35
CA ILE A 140 4.44 -9.72 8.71
C ILE A 140 4.05 -8.23 8.74
N GLU A 141 4.27 -7.53 9.88
CA GLU A 141 4.03 -6.08 9.99
C GLU A 141 4.86 -5.29 8.96
N PHE A 142 6.16 -5.61 8.84
CA PHE A 142 7.05 -4.95 7.88
C PHE A 142 6.55 -5.12 6.45
N ILE A 143 6.23 -6.35 6.04
CA ILE A 143 5.78 -6.63 4.68
C ILE A 143 4.45 -5.93 4.41
N CYS A 144 3.49 -5.98 5.34
CA CYS A 144 2.21 -5.29 5.22
C CYS A 144 2.38 -3.78 5.06
N LYS A 145 3.17 -3.14 5.91
CA LYS A 145 3.35 -1.68 5.91
C LYS A 145 4.22 -1.15 4.78
N LYS A 146 5.24 -1.91 4.36
CA LYS A 146 6.27 -1.41 3.45
C LYS A 146 6.14 -1.93 2.03
N LEU A 147 5.61 -3.13 1.84
CA LEU A 147 5.67 -3.81 0.55
C LEU A 147 4.29 -4.14 -0.02
N ALA A 148 3.33 -4.57 0.81
CA ALA A 148 2.05 -5.13 0.36
C ALA A 148 1.13 -4.14 -0.36
N SER A 149 1.41 -2.83 -0.33
CA SER A 149 0.73 -1.86 -1.19
C SER A 149 0.95 -2.12 -2.69
N GLY A 150 1.95 -2.92 -3.06
CA GLY A 150 2.23 -3.30 -4.44
C GLY A 150 2.90 -2.21 -5.29
N LYS A 151 3.44 -1.16 -4.68
CA LYS A 151 4.06 -0.04 -5.42
C LYS A 151 5.29 -0.45 -6.24
N ARG A 152 5.98 -1.52 -5.87
CA ARG A 152 7.10 -2.13 -6.61
C ARG A 152 7.05 -3.64 -6.49
N ILE A 153 7.38 -4.33 -7.59
CA ILE A 153 7.30 -5.79 -7.66
C ILE A 153 8.52 -6.51 -7.11
N HIS A 154 9.68 -5.87 -7.11
CA HIS A 154 10.97 -6.52 -6.89
C HIS A 154 11.03 -7.30 -5.57
N GLU A 155 10.75 -6.65 -4.45
CA GLU A 155 10.78 -7.29 -3.13
C GLU A 155 9.68 -8.35 -2.97
N LEU A 156 8.51 -8.09 -3.53
CA LEU A 156 7.38 -9.04 -3.47
C LEU A 156 7.67 -10.30 -4.28
N GLU A 157 8.20 -10.15 -5.50
CA GLU A 157 8.60 -11.30 -6.31
C GLU A 157 9.77 -12.06 -5.65
N LEU A 158 10.72 -11.34 -5.03
CA LEU A 158 11.81 -11.97 -4.29
C LEU A 158 11.28 -12.80 -3.11
N LEU A 159 10.39 -12.25 -2.29
CA LEU A 159 9.72 -12.98 -1.20
C LEU A 159 8.97 -14.22 -1.74
N ASN A 160 8.22 -14.05 -2.84
CA ASN A 160 7.54 -15.17 -3.47
C ASN A 160 8.52 -16.27 -3.95
N ARG A 161 9.73 -15.90 -4.40
CA ARG A 161 10.76 -16.88 -4.75
C ARG A 161 11.37 -17.57 -3.54
N MET A 162 11.56 -16.84 -2.43
CA MET A 162 12.06 -17.41 -1.17
C MET A 162 11.17 -18.51 -0.58
N LEU A 163 9.87 -18.48 -0.89
CA LEU A 163 8.96 -19.58 -0.51
C LEU A 163 9.32 -20.93 -1.15
N LYS A 164 10.11 -20.93 -2.24
CA LYS A 164 10.44 -22.14 -3.03
C LYS A 164 11.93 -22.36 -3.21
N TYR A 165 12.73 -21.31 -3.16
CA TYR A 165 14.16 -21.34 -3.46
C TYR A 165 14.92 -20.66 -2.33
N HIS A 166 16.00 -21.29 -1.87
CA HIS A 166 16.76 -20.77 -0.73
C HIS A 166 18.12 -20.19 -1.12
N HIS A 167 18.61 -20.44 -2.34
CA HIS A 167 19.93 -20.03 -2.84
C HIS A 167 19.81 -19.34 -4.20
N GLY A 168 20.82 -18.54 -4.56
CA GLY A 168 20.92 -17.90 -5.88
C GLY A 168 19.82 -16.89 -6.14
N LEU A 169 19.37 -16.20 -5.12
CA LEU A 169 18.11 -15.47 -5.10
C LEU A 169 18.08 -14.25 -6.01
N LEU A 170 19.20 -13.51 -6.15
CA LEU A 170 19.22 -12.35 -7.06
C LEU A 170 19.16 -12.77 -8.51
N ASN A 171 19.86 -13.86 -8.88
CA ASN A 171 19.79 -14.39 -10.24
C ASN A 171 18.38 -14.90 -10.58
N ILE A 172 17.73 -15.58 -9.62
CA ILE A 172 16.33 -16.03 -9.76
C ILE A 172 15.38 -14.85 -9.90
N LEU A 173 15.57 -13.80 -9.10
CA LEU A 173 14.79 -12.56 -9.19
C LEU A 173 14.97 -11.91 -10.55
N GLN A 174 16.20 -11.71 -11.02
CA GLN A 174 16.47 -11.10 -12.32
C GLN A 174 15.76 -11.85 -13.44
N GLN A 175 15.88 -13.18 -13.48
CA GLN A 175 15.19 -14.00 -14.48
C GLN A 175 13.66 -13.86 -14.40
N ALA A 176 13.10 -13.77 -13.21
CA ALA A 176 11.67 -13.59 -13.03
C ALA A 176 11.20 -12.21 -13.52
N LEU A 177 11.96 -11.15 -13.20
CA LEU A 177 11.66 -9.79 -13.65
C LEU A 177 11.68 -9.67 -15.16
N GLU A 178 12.69 -10.26 -15.81
CA GLU A 178 12.81 -10.25 -17.28
C GLU A 178 11.66 -11.03 -17.95
N LYS A 179 11.41 -12.27 -17.50
CA LYS A 179 10.43 -13.17 -18.14
C LYS A 179 8.99 -12.78 -17.88
N LYS A 180 8.65 -12.40 -16.63
CA LYS A 180 7.26 -12.21 -16.20
C LYS A 180 6.80 -10.76 -16.28
N TYR A 181 7.73 -9.82 -16.03
CA TYR A 181 7.42 -8.39 -15.94
C TYR A 181 8.05 -7.55 -17.02
N HIS A 182 8.91 -8.15 -17.89
CA HIS A 182 9.65 -7.47 -18.95
C HIS A 182 10.49 -6.29 -18.44
N ARG A 183 11.12 -6.48 -17.29
CA ARG A 183 11.92 -5.46 -16.59
C ARG A 183 13.35 -5.93 -16.39
N ALA A 184 14.30 -5.05 -16.71
CA ALA A 184 15.71 -5.27 -16.39
C ALA A 184 15.99 -4.81 -14.95
N MET A 185 16.84 -5.55 -14.24
CA MET A 185 17.33 -5.17 -12.92
C MET A 185 18.74 -4.54 -13.09
N THR A 186 18.81 -3.22 -12.90
CA THR A 186 20.10 -2.51 -12.91
C THR A 186 20.89 -2.79 -11.63
N GLU A 187 22.19 -2.49 -11.61
CA GLU A 187 23.05 -2.65 -10.44
C GLU A 187 22.54 -1.85 -9.23
N ASN A 188 22.14 -0.57 -9.46
CA ASN A 188 21.55 0.25 -8.40
C ASN A 188 20.23 -0.34 -7.88
N CYS A 189 19.42 -0.93 -8.76
CA CYS A 189 18.17 -1.59 -8.37
C CYS A 189 18.47 -2.83 -7.51
N ALA A 190 19.41 -3.68 -7.92
CA ALA A 190 19.80 -4.87 -7.16
C ALA A 190 20.30 -4.50 -5.76
N GLU A 191 21.18 -3.50 -5.67
CA GLU A 191 21.70 -3.00 -4.40
C GLU A 191 20.60 -2.44 -3.50
N ASN A 192 19.67 -1.63 -4.05
CA ASN A 192 18.54 -1.10 -3.30
C ASN A 192 17.64 -2.22 -2.76
N VAL A 193 17.30 -3.22 -3.58
CA VAL A 193 16.52 -4.40 -3.15
C VAL A 193 17.24 -5.14 -2.03
N VAL A 194 18.54 -5.41 -2.18
CA VAL A 194 19.35 -6.06 -1.13
C VAL A 194 19.29 -5.25 0.16
N ASN A 195 19.53 -3.94 0.10
CA ASN A 195 19.52 -3.07 1.27
C ASN A 195 18.16 -3.07 2.00
N ILE A 196 17.05 -3.15 1.26
CA ILE A 196 15.72 -3.30 1.85
C ILE A 196 15.58 -4.67 2.54
N MET A 197 16.00 -5.73 1.86
CA MET A 197 15.83 -7.11 2.33
C MET A 197 16.86 -7.54 3.39
N THR A 198 17.87 -6.72 3.65
CA THR A 198 18.84 -6.89 4.75
C THR A 198 18.66 -5.86 5.87
N ASN A 199 17.57 -5.09 5.84
CA ASN A 199 17.30 -3.99 6.78
C ASN A 199 18.40 -2.90 6.81
N GLU A 200 19.13 -2.71 5.70
CA GLU A 200 20.16 -1.66 5.56
C GLU A 200 19.60 -0.35 4.98
N PHE A 201 18.50 -0.42 4.22
CA PHE A 201 17.85 0.72 3.58
C PHE A 201 17.21 1.72 4.57
N PRO A 202 16.53 1.30 5.67
CA PRO A 202 15.78 2.21 6.52
C PRO A 202 16.67 3.17 7.32
N THR A 203 16.03 4.23 7.85
CA THR A 203 16.67 5.12 8.84
C THR A 203 17.07 4.36 10.11
N SER A 204 18.01 4.89 10.88
CA SER A 204 18.51 4.25 12.11
C SER A 204 17.40 3.90 13.11
N ALA A 205 16.36 4.73 13.21
CA ALA A 205 15.20 4.46 14.07
C ALA A 205 14.36 3.28 13.54
N ALA A 206 14.09 3.25 12.22
CA ALA A 206 13.32 2.17 11.59
C ALA A 206 14.10 0.84 11.58
N LYS A 207 15.43 0.87 11.44
CA LYS A 207 16.28 -0.32 11.56
C LYS A 207 16.09 -1.04 12.91
N LYS A 208 16.00 -0.29 14.01
CA LYS A 208 15.76 -0.85 15.35
C LYS A 208 14.38 -1.49 15.46
N THR A 209 13.37 -0.85 14.87
CA THR A 209 11.99 -1.34 14.90
C THR A 209 11.82 -2.68 14.18
N TYR A 210 12.57 -2.87 13.09
CA TYR A 210 12.48 -4.04 12.20
C TYR A 210 13.79 -4.86 12.20
N ALA A 211 14.47 -4.95 13.33
CA ALA A 211 15.76 -5.65 13.44
C ALA A 211 15.70 -7.13 13.03
N SER A 212 14.55 -7.79 13.24
CA SER A 212 14.29 -9.17 12.81
C SER A 212 13.99 -9.33 11.31
N CYS A 213 13.77 -8.22 10.58
CA CYS A 213 13.41 -8.25 9.17
C CYS A 213 14.66 -8.29 8.27
N VAL A 214 15.48 -9.32 8.47
CA VAL A 214 16.64 -9.65 7.63
C VAL A 214 16.32 -10.91 6.86
N PHE A 215 16.04 -10.78 5.57
CA PHE A 215 15.57 -11.88 4.72
C PHE A 215 16.71 -12.55 3.94
N LEU A 216 17.79 -11.80 3.66
CA LEU A 216 18.89 -12.21 2.83
C LEU A 216 20.20 -12.28 3.61
N GLU A 217 21.02 -13.28 3.27
CA GLU A 217 22.42 -13.38 3.65
C GLU A 217 23.28 -13.56 2.41
N LYS A 218 24.48 -12.94 2.42
CA LYS A 218 25.41 -13.03 1.30
C LYS A 218 25.99 -14.43 1.16
N GLU A 219 25.94 -14.97 -0.06
CA GLU A 219 26.51 -16.28 -0.42
C GLU A 219 27.36 -16.15 -1.69
N GLY A 220 28.67 -16.04 -1.52
CA GLY A 220 29.59 -15.83 -2.63
C GLY A 220 29.31 -14.53 -3.40
N LYS A 221 28.87 -14.66 -4.65
CA LYS A 221 28.48 -13.52 -5.53
C LYS A 221 26.97 -13.27 -5.55
N ASP A 222 26.18 -14.09 -4.88
CA ASP A 222 24.71 -14.00 -4.82
C ASP A 222 24.25 -13.96 -3.37
N TYR A 223 22.99 -14.23 -3.13
CA TYR A 223 22.35 -14.22 -1.81
C TYR A 223 21.52 -15.49 -1.62
N ARG A 224 21.43 -15.92 -0.36
CA ARG A 224 20.53 -16.98 0.11
C ARG A 224 19.51 -16.43 1.11
N VAL A 225 18.52 -17.22 1.42
CA VAL A 225 17.61 -16.93 2.54
C VAL A 225 18.42 -16.88 3.83
N SER A 226 18.17 -15.89 4.68
CA SER A 226 18.84 -15.80 5.98
C SER A 226 18.43 -16.95 6.89
N GLU A 227 19.33 -17.40 7.74
CA GLU A 227 19.09 -18.54 8.63
C GLU A 227 17.86 -18.32 9.53
N ASN A 228 17.68 -17.11 10.04
CA ASN A 228 16.53 -16.78 10.89
C ASN A 228 15.21 -16.82 10.10
N PHE A 229 15.19 -16.24 8.90
CA PHE A 229 13.99 -16.24 8.06
C PHE A 229 13.64 -17.65 7.55
N GLU A 230 14.63 -18.48 7.26
CA GLU A 230 14.44 -19.89 6.89
C GLU A 230 13.79 -20.69 8.02
N LYS A 231 14.18 -20.45 9.28
CA LYS A 231 13.51 -21.04 10.45
C LYS A 231 12.04 -20.62 10.55
N MET A 232 11.75 -19.34 10.30
CA MET A 232 10.37 -18.84 10.29
C MET A 232 9.53 -19.49 9.18
N LEU A 233 10.11 -19.70 7.99
CA LEU A 233 9.43 -20.40 6.89
C LEU A 233 9.09 -21.86 7.23
N GLY A 234 9.77 -22.46 8.20
CA GLY A 234 9.44 -23.78 8.76
C GLY A 234 8.15 -23.79 9.61
N ASN A 235 7.68 -22.63 10.07
CA ASN A 235 6.38 -22.49 10.73
C ASN A 235 5.27 -22.40 9.67
N ARG A 236 4.43 -23.43 9.58
CA ARG A 236 3.36 -23.50 8.58
C ARG A 236 2.39 -22.32 8.65
N GLU A 237 1.98 -21.91 9.85
CA GLU A 237 1.04 -20.80 10.05
C GLU A 237 1.64 -19.48 9.57
N PHE A 238 2.90 -19.24 9.88
CA PHE A 238 3.63 -18.07 9.37
C PHE A 238 3.77 -18.11 7.85
N TYR A 239 4.13 -19.26 7.28
CA TYR A 239 4.25 -19.45 5.84
C TYR A 239 2.95 -19.12 5.10
N GLU A 240 1.82 -19.65 5.56
CA GLU A 240 0.50 -19.41 4.94
C GLU A 240 0.10 -17.92 4.98
N ILE A 241 0.36 -17.25 6.11
CA ILE A 241 0.10 -15.80 6.24
C ILE A 241 1.03 -14.99 5.33
N LEU A 242 2.32 -15.32 5.30
CA LEU A 242 3.30 -14.66 4.44
C LEU A 242 2.94 -14.82 2.96
N GLU A 243 2.60 -16.03 2.53
CA GLU A 243 2.19 -16.33 1.16
C GLU A 243 0.98 -15.47 0.77
N GLU A 244 -0.06 -15.41 1.61
CA GLU A 244 -1.25 -14.60 1.37
C GLU A 244 -0.92 -13.10 1.20
N VAL A 245 -0.07 -12.54 2.09
CA VAL A 245 0.33 -11.12 2.02
C VAL A 245 1.14 -10.83 0.78
N VAL A 246 2.06 -11.71 0.39
CA VAL A 246 2.89 -11.57 -0.81
C VAL A 246 2.06 -11.66 -2.08
N GLU A 247 1.17 -12.64 -2.18
CA GLU A 247 0.25 -12.78 -3.32
C GLU A 247 -0.67 -11.57 -3.46
N PHE A 248 -1.21 -11.06 -2.34
CA PHE A 248 -2.00 -9.85 -2.31
C PHE A 248 -1.21 -8.65 -2.85
N GLY A 249 0.02 -8.43 -2.39
CA GLY A 249 0.87 -7.35 -2.87
C GLY A 249 1.20 -7.46 -4.37
N ILE A 250 1.48 -8.67 -4.87
CA ILE A 250 1.72 -8.94 -6.29
C ILE A 250 0.46 -8.64 -7.12
N ALA A 251 -0.71 -9.05 -6.67
CA ALA A 251 -1.97 -8.76 -7.34
C ALA A 251 -2.23 -7.24 -7.44
N ARG A 252 -1.97 -6.51 -6.35
CA ARG A 252 -2.08 -5.03 -6.35
C ARG A 252 -1.08 -4.35 -7.27
N TYR A 253 0.15 -4.85 -7.34
CA TYR A 253 1.12 -4.35 -8.31
C TYR A 253 0.58 -4.50 -9.73
N GLN A 254 0.09 -5.66 -10.09
CA GLN A 254 -0.42 -5.94 -11.44
C GLN A 254 -1.58 -5.01 -11.82
N ILE A 255 -2.47 -4.71 -10.88
CA ILE A 255 -3.65 -3.87 -11.14
C ILE A 255 -3.29 -2.38 -11.17
N ASN A 256 -2.49 -1.91 -10.21
CA ASN A 256 -2.35 -0.47 -9.96
C ASN A 256 -1.00 0.11 -10.37
N TYR A 257 0.08 -0.69 -10.41
CA TYR A 257 1.46 -0.19 -10.52
C TYR A 257 2.28 -0.84 -11.64
N SER A 258 1.69 -1.72 -12.46
CA SER A 258 2.41 -2.38 -13.56
C SER A 258 2.72 -1.46 -14.74
N ARG A 259 1.98 -0.34 -14.89
CA ARG A 259 2.15 0.63 -15.98
C ARG A 259 3.02 1.79 -15.51
N THR A 260 4.31 1.54 -15.40
CA THR A 260 5.27 2.53 -14.91
C THR A 260 5.63 3.58 -15.98
N TYR A 261 6.10 4.73 -15.52
CA TYR A 261 6.52 5.83 -16.38
C TYR A 261 7.99 5.66 -16.78
N GLN A 262 8.26 5.52 -18.07
CA GLN A 262 9.59 5.30 -18.64
C GLN A 262 10.34 4.15 -17.94
N ASP A 263 11.64 4.32 -17.66
CA ASP A 263 12.50 3.33 -17.00
C ASP A 263 12.48 3.42 -15.46
N THR A 264 11.43 3.99 -14.89
CA THR A 264 11.25 4.12 -13.43
C THR A 264 10.25 3.10 -12.89
N ASP A 265 10.18 2.94 -11.57
CA ASP A 265 9.12 2.22 -10.87
C ASP A 265 7.93 3.12 -10.50
N LEU A 266 7.93 4.37 -10.96
CA LEU A 266 6.87 5.33 -10.68
C LEU A 266 5.71 5.19 -11.67
N VAL A 267 4.50 5.34 -11.18
CA VAL A 267 3.28 5.43 -12.00
C VAL A 267 2.76 6.87 -11.90
N LEU A 268 2.41 7.46 -13.05
CA LEU A 268 1.91 8.83 -13.10
C LEU A 268 0.63 9.00 -12.27
N TYR A 269 0.50 10.16 -11.65
CA TYR A 269 -0.65 10.57 -10.84
C TYR A 269 -0.90 9.74 -9.57
N GLN A 270 0.07 8.91 -9.17
CA GLN A 270 0.03 8.21 -7.88
C GLN A 270 0.72 9.04 -6.79
N LYS A 271 0.31 8.81 -5.54
CA LYS A 271 0.93 9.45 -4.38
C LYS A 271 2.02 8.56 -3.79
N TYR A 272 3.15 9.15 -3.51
CA TYR A 272 4.31 8.47 -2.93
C TYR A 272 4.78 9.22 -1.68
N THR A 273 5.15 8.46 -0.66
CA THR A 273 5.88 9.01 0.48
C THR A 273 7.34 9.26 0.08
N TYR A 274 8.07 10.00 0.91
CA TYR A 274 9.51 10.18 0.70
C TYR A 274 10.26 8.84 0.68
N GLU A 275 9.92 7.93 1.60
CA GLU A 275 10.48 6.57 1.63
C GLU A 275 10.16 5.78 0.37
N ASP A 276 8.94 5.88 -0.14
CA ASP A 276 8.57 5.28 -1.43
C ASP A 276 9.45 5.84 -2.56
N ALA A 277 9.63 7.16 -2.62
CA ALA A 277 10.44 7.78 -3.67
C ALA A 277 11.89 7.29 -3.63
N CYS A 278 12.52 7.26 -2.45
CA CYS A 278 13.88 6.72 -2.30
C CYS A 278 13.98 5.27 -2.79
N ARG A 279 12.98 4.46 -2.45
CA ARG A 279 12.91 3.05 -2.86
C ARG A 279 12.70 2.91 -4.37
N LEU A 280 11.72 3.60 -4.94
CA LEU A 280 11.33 3.49 -6.34
C LEU A 280 12.36 4.14 -7.30
N LEU A 281 13.17 5.06 -6.81
CA LEU A 281 14.30 5.66 -7.53
C LEU A 281 15.63 4.93 -7.30
N ASN A 282 15.60 3.77 -6.63
CA ASN A 282 16.74 2.91 -6.37
C ASN A 282 17.88 3.59 -5.58
N TRP A 283 17.53 4.46 -4.62
CA TRP A 283 18.51 5.04 -3.71
C TRP A 283 19.09 3.98 -2.79
N GLU A 284 20.35 4.15 -2.42
CA GLU A 284 21.04 3.21 -1.52
C GLU A 284 20.35 3.12 -0.15
N ARG A 285 19.87 4.26 0.36
CA ARG A 285 19.25 4.38 1.69
C ARG A 285 18.08 5.35 1.69
N ASN A 286 17.19 5.19 2.67
CA ASN A 286 16.18 6.17 3.02
C ASN A 286 16.83 7.29 3.83
N GLU A 287 17.41 8.27 3.18
CA GLU A 287 18.09 9.38 3.82
C GLU A 287 17.09 10.46 4.27
N VAL A 288 17.25 10.89 5.52
CA VAL A 288 16.55 12.03 6.10
C VAL A 288 17.60 13.06 6.52
N PRO A 289 17.37 14.38 6.42
CA PRO A 289 16.18 15.08 5.96
C PRO A 289 16.31 15.65 4.56
N LEU A 290 15.17 15.98 3.98
CA LEU A 290 15.06 16.87 2.83
C LEU A 290 15.61 18.25 3.17
N ASN A 291 16.12 18.95 2.16
CA ASN A 291 16.35 20.38 2.25
C ASN A 291 15.02 21.13 2.53
N ILE A 292 15.11 22.31 3.08
CA ILE A 292 13.94 23.18 3.35
C ILE A 292 13.06 23.35 2.12
N GLY A 293 13.63 23.28 0.90
CA GLY A 293 12.92 23.38 -0.37
C GLY A 293 12.19 22.11 -0.84
N GLY A 294 12.18 21.03 -0.07
CA GLY A 294 11.46 19.81 -0.45
C GLY A 294 12.07 19.02 -1.62
N TYR A 295 13.36 19.16 -1.89
CA TYR A 295 14.05 18.44 -2.95
C TYR A 295 15.37 17.83 -2.48
N LYS A 296 15.83 16.79 -3.17
CA LYS A 296 17.15 16.21 -2.96
C LYS A 296 17.70 15.61 -4.25
N TYR A 297 18.99 15.82 -4.52
CA TYR A 297 19.69 15.18 -5.62
C TYR A 297 20.48 13.97 -5.13
N ASP A 298 20.21 12.81 -5.68
CA ASP A 298 21.03 11.62 -5.47
C ASP A 298 22.06 11.48 -6.59
N LYS A 299 23.35 11.53 -6.21
CA LYS A 299 24.46 11.50 -7.16
C LYS A 299 24.65 10.15 -7.84
N LYS A 300 24.33 9.06 -7.13
CA LYS A 300 24.53 7.67 -7.60
C LYS A 300 23.53 7.32 -8.70
N THR A 301 22.26 7.56 -8.44
CA THR A 301 21.17 7.30 -9.40
C THR A 301 20.93 8.46 -10.36
N LYS A 302 21.55 9.63 -10.13
CA LYS A 302 21.35 10.89 -10.88
C LYS A 302 19.88 11.33 -10.91
N THR A 303 19.14 11.08 -9.83
CA THR A 303 17.73 11.45 -9.70
C THR A 303 17.55 12.68 -8.83
N PHE A 304 16.54 13.50 -9.15
CA PHE A 304 16.25 14.77 -8.48
C PHE A 304 14.75 14.89 -8.23
N PRO A 305 14.19 14.14 -7.26
CA PRO A 305 12.79 14.30 -6.91
C PRO A 305 12.53 15.63 -6.22
N VAL A 306 11.42 16.25 -6.58
CA VAL A 306 10.87 17.46 -5.94
C VAL A 306 9.57 17.05 -5.25
N PHE A 307 9.47 17.29 -3.94
CA PHE A 307 8.30 16.97 -3.14
C PHE A 307 7.46 18.23 -2.96
N ILE A 308 6.24 18.20 -3.48
CA ILE A 308 5.29 19.30 -3.38
C ILE A 308 4.19 18.89 -2.40
N ASN A 309 3.98 19.73 -1.38
CA ASN A 309 2.84 19.55 -0.49
C ASN A 309 1.64 20.28 -1.08
N TYR A 310 0.60 19.54 -1.42
CA TYR A 310 -0.64 20.05 -2.00
C TYR A 310 -1.64 20.57 -0.95
N ASP A 311 -1.28 20.58 0.32
CA ASP A 311 -2.15 21.09 1.39
C ASP A 311 -2.12 22.63 1.41
N LYS A 312 -2.57 23.23 0.31
CA LYS A 312 -2.78 24.68 0.20
C LYS A 312 -4.22 24.99 0.59
N GLN A 313 -4.38 25.80 1.63
CA GLN A 313 -5.67 26.35 2.03
C GLN A 313 -6.14 27.48 1.09
N GLU A 314 -5.30 27.94 0.17
CA GLU A 314 -5.61 28.98 -0.79
C GLU A 314 -5.31 28.51 -2.22
N ASP A 315 -6.30 28.61 -3.09
CA ASP A 315 -6.12 28.55 -4.53
C ASP A 315 -5.32 29.79 -4.94
N ILE A 316 -4.07 29.62 -5.28
CA ILE A 316 -3.35 30.62 -6.04
C ILE A 316 -3.69 30.36 -7.50
N SER A 317 -4.81 30.90 -7.94
CA SER A 317 -5.07 31.08 -9.36
C SER A 317 -4.31 32.32 -9.80
N ASP A 318 -3.23 32.16 -10.54
CA ASP A 318 -2.71 33.18 -11.43
C ASP A 318 -3.49 33.18 -12.74
#